data_3e4738dd965db28fae9f344848705c7a
#
_entry.id   3e4738dd965db28fae9f344848705c7a
#
_cell.length_a   1.000
_cell.length_b   1.000
_cell.length_c   1.000
_cell.angle_alpha   90.00
_cell.angle_beta   90.00
_cell.angle_gamma   90.00
#
_symmetry.space_group_name_H-M   'P 1'
#
loop_
_entity.id
_entity.type
_entity.pdbx_description
1 polymer ?
#
loop_
_entity_poly.entity_id
_entity_poly.type
_entity_poly.pdbx_seq_one_letter_code
_entity_poly.pdbx_strand_id
1 'polypeptide(L)'
;MKLFIFVLILSFSYAHDLGSANDFLSHYPFEKSKESFTKKDYYWKNYYESKIFGLGEGNQITLAKLIQKDIIPENSLAIEDLNTYIRTCEMKPEELIGVIKKWCDANPNRTHLMFSFIAIEAFLSLPIKQNCLFD
;
A
#
# COMPACT_ATOMS: atom_id res chain seq x y z
N MET A 1 -10.97 -3.75 -18.74
CA MET A 1 -11.13 -3.74 -17.28
C MET A 1 -10.77 -5.05 -16.59
N LYS A 2 -11.25 -6.22 -17.03
CA LYS A 2 -10.91 -7.52 -16.40
C LYS A 2 -9.42 -7.93 -16.52
N LEU A 3 -8.74 -7.55 -17.59
CA LEU A 3 -7.30 -7.85 -17.79
C LEU A 3 -6.39 -7.01 -16.88
N PHE A 4 -6.79 -5.77 -16.55
CA PHE A 4 -6.05 -4.88 -15.69
C PHE A 4 -5.97 -5.36 -14.24
N ILE A 5 -7.06 -5.88 -13.72
CA ILE A 5 -7.11 -6.48 -12.37
C ILE A 5 -6.19 -7.71 -12.32
N PHE A 6 -6.10 -8.48 -13.42
CA PHE A 6 -5.27 -9.68 -13.48
C PHE A 6 -3.76 -9.36 -13.50
N VAL A 7 -3.34 -8.30 -14.17
CA VAL A 7 -1.92 -7.87 -14.21
C VAL A 7 -1.49 -7.28 -12.86
N LEU A 8 -2.36 -6.53 -12.19
CA LEU A 8 -2.11 -6.08 -10.82
C LEU A 8 -1.98 -7.27 -9.84
N ILE A 9 -2.84 -8.27 -9.95
CA ILE A 9 -2.79 -9.48 -9.12
C ILE A 9 -1.49 -10.28 -9.37
N LEU A 10 -1.02 -10.38 -10.62
CA LEU A 10 0.22 -11.10 -10.95
C LEU A 10 1.48 -10.39 -10.43
N SER A 11 1.50 -9.06 -10.38
CA SER A 11 2.62 -8.32 -9.78
C SER A 11 2.67 -8.47 -8.25
N PHE A 12 1.56 -8.85 -7.61
CA PHE A 12 1.48 -9.12 -6.17
C PHE A 12 1.85 -10.55 -5.78
N SER A 13 1.84 -11.51 -6.71
CA SER A 13 2.18 -12.91 -6.40
C SER A 13 3.64 -13.13 -5.99
N TYR A 14 4.51 -12.12 -6.13
CA TYR A 14 5.89 -12.15 -5.61
C TYR A 14 6.03 -11.59 -4.18
N ALA A 15 5.01 -11.00 -3.62
CA ALA A 15 5.00 -10.59 -2.21
C ALA A 15 4.59 -11.78 -1.34
N HIS A 16 5.47 -12.77 -1.22
CA HIS A 16 5.26 -13.90 -0.34
C HIS A 16 4.89 -13.43 1.07
N ASP A 17 3.75 -13.90 1.55
CA ASP A 17 3.34 -13.95 2.95
C ASP A 17 3.13 -12.59 3.64
N LEU A 18 2.22 -11.78 3.13
CA LEU A 18 1.82 -10.55 3.83
C LEU A 18 0.68 -10.75 4.84
N GLY A 19 0.13 -11.97 4.92
CA GLY A 19 -1.05 -12.22 5.74
C GLY A 19 -2.26 -11.40 5.31
N SER A 20 -3.33 -11.49 6.07
CA SER A 20 -4.53 -10.67 5.90
C SER A 20 -4.38 -9.31 6.60
N ALA A 21 -5.28 -8.37 6.30
CA ALA A 21 -5.37 -7.15 7.09
C ALA A 21 -5.84 -7.42 8.54
N ASN A 22 -6.54 -8.52 8.80
CA ASN A 22 -6.83 -8.97 10.17
C ASN A 22 -5.55 -9.29 10.95
N ASP A 23 -4.57 -9.95 10.32
CA ASP A 23 -3.28 -10.22 10.96
C ASP A 23 -2.54 -8.93 11.28
N PHE A 24 -2.55 -7.97 10.36
CA PHE A 24 -2.00 -6.63 10.59
C PHE A 24 -2.66 -5.94 11.78
N LEU A 25 -3.99 -5.89 11.82
CA LEU A 25 -4.73 -5.23 12.90
C LEU A 25 -4.46 -5.89 14.27
N SER A 26 -4.23 -7.21 14.30
CA SER A 26 -3.97 -7.95 15.54
C SER A 26 -2.52 -7.87 16.02
N HIS A 27 -1.56 -7.67 15.13
CA HIS A 27 -0.14 -7.73 15.45
C HIS A 27 0.53 -6.36 15.59
N TYR A 28 0.08 -5.36 14.83
CA TYR A 28 0.70 -4.03 14.90
C TYR A 28 0.35 -3.34 16.22
N PRO A 29 1.33 -2.77 16.96
CA PRO A 29 1.13 -2.26 18.32
C PRO A 29 0.49 -0.85 18.35
N PHE A 30 -0.73 -0.70 17.83
CA PHE A 30 -1.43 0.58 17.73
C PHE A 30 -1.65 1.29 19.07
N GLU A 31 -1.99 0.51 20.11
CA GLU A 31 -2.41 1.05 21.42
C GLU A 31 -1.25 1.26 22.40
N LYS A 32 -0.02 0.99 21.96
CA LYS A 32 1.15 1.05 22.84
C LYS A 32 1.99 2.31 22.61
N SER A 33 2.46 2.94 23.68
CA SER A 33 3.52 3.95 23.57
C SER A 33 4.86 3.28 23.21
N LYS A 34 5.74 3.99 22.52
CA LYS A 34 7.06 3.44 22.09
C LYS A 34 7.90 2.97 23.29
N GLU A 35 7.74 3.61 24.44
CA GLU A 35 8.44 3.27 25.68
C GLU A 35 8.00 1.93 26.27
N SER A 36 6.79 1.47 25.92
CA SER A 36 6.22 0.19 26.38
C SER A 36 6.41 -0.96 25.38
N PHE A 37 7.11 -0.72 24.25
CA PHE A 37 7.30 -1.74 23.23
C PHE A 37 8.17 -2.88 23.71
N THR A 38 7.68 -4.10 23.52
CA THR A 38 8.46 -5.32 23.65
C THR A 38 9.28 -5.59 22.36
N LYS A 39 10.21 -6.54 22.40
CA LYS A 39 10.92 -7.00 21.18
C LYS A 39 9.95 -7.47 20.08
N LYS A 40 8.83 -8.10 20.47
CA LYS A 40 7.79 -8.55 19.53
C LYS A 40 7.07 -7.36 18.89
N ASP A 41 6.80 -6.29 19.64
CA ASP A 41 6.16 -5.08 19.11
C ASP A 41 7.05 -4.38 18.09
N TYR A 42 8.36 -4.26 18.36
CA TYR A 42 9.34 -3.74 17.40
C TYR A 42 9.44 -4.59 16.15
N TYR A 43 9.40 -5.93 16.28
CA TYR A 43 9.41 -6.84 15.14
C TYR A 43 8.21 -6.57 14.22
N TRP A 44 6.99 -6.55 14.75
CA TRP A 44 5.79 -6.35 13.94
C TRP A 44 5.71 -4.95 13.35
N LYS A 45 6.09 -3.92 14.12
CA LYS A 45 6.21 -2.55 13.61
C LYS A 45 7.12 -2.49 12.38
N ASN A 46 8.36 -2.95 12.52
CA ASN A 46 9.34 -2.92 11.45
C ASN A 46 8.91 -3.78 10.25
N TYR A 47 8.30 -4.93 10.51
CA TYR A 47 7.80 -5.82 9.47
C TYR A 47 6.79 -5.10 8.56
N TYR A 48 5.73 -4.52 9.13
CA TYR A 48 4.70 -3.86 8.34
C TYR A 48 5.18 -2.56 7.68
N GLU A 49 5.98 -1.76 8.35
CA GLU A 49 6.54 -0.53 7.79
C GLU A 49 7.48 -0.82 6.60
N SER A 50 8.32 -1.84 6.69
CA SER A 50 9.16 -2.28 5.57
C SER A 50 8.34 -2.81 4.40
N LYS A 51 7.25 -3.52 4.67
CA LYS A 51 6.35 -4.03 3.63
C LYS A 51 5.62 -2.89 2.90
N ILE A 52 5.17 -1.88 3.61
CA ILE A 52 4.54 -0.69 3.02
C ILE A 52 5.50 0.04 2.08
N PHE A 53 6.75 0.20 2.49
CA PHE A 53 7.78 0.82 1.65
C PHE A 53 7.99 0.02 0.36
N GLY A 54 8.16 -1.30 0.47
CA GLY A 54 8.30 -2.18 -0.70
C GLY A 54 7.08 -2.18 -1.62
N LEU A 55 5.86 -2.00 -1.09
CA LEU A 55 4.64 -1.88 -1.91
C LEU A 55 4.65 -0.59 -2.74
N GLY A 56 5.10 0.54 -2.17
CA GLY A 56 5.21 1.80 -2.88
C GLY A 56 6.20 1.71 -4.05
N GLU A 57 7.39 1.18 -3.81
CA GLU A 57 8.39 0.98 -4.86
C GLU A 57 7.91 -0.01 -5.94
N GLY A 58 7.30 -1.13 -5.53
CA GLY A 58 6.76 -2.13 -6.45
C GLY A 58 5.67 -1.56 -7.35
N ASN A 59 4.80 -0.70 -6.84
CA ASN A 59 3.79 -0.01 -7.63
C ASN A 59 4.43 0.89 -8.71
N GLN A 60 5.44 1.69 -8.36
CA GLN A 60 6.16 2.55 -9.28
C GLN A 60 6.85 1.75 -10.40
N ILE A 61 7.56 0.70 -10.05
CA ILE A 61 8.25 -0.17 -11.03
C ILE A 61 7.24 -0.82 -11.98
N THR A 62 6.10 -1.27 -11.45
CA THR A 62 5.05 -1.89 -12.26
C THR A 62 4.46 -0.90 -13.27
N LEU A 63 4.10 0.30 -12.82
CA LEU A 63 3.59 1.36 -13.71
C LEU A 63 4.60 1.72 -14.80
N ALA A 64 5.87 1.92 -14.45
CA ALA A 64 6.93 2.22 -15.41
C ALA A 64 7.07 1.12 -16.48
N LYS A 65 6.99 -0.16 -16.08
CA LYS A 65 7.03 -1.29 -17.04
C LYS A 65 5.79 -1.36 -17.94
N LEU A 66 4.62 -1.03 -17.43
CA LEU A 66 3.39 -1.00 -18.23
C LEU A 66 3.43 0.11 -19.29
N ILE A 67 3.98 1.28 -18.95
CA ILE A 67 4.22 2.38 -19.90
C ILE A 67 5.26 1.94 -20.94
N GLN A 68 6.41 1.42 -20.51
CA GLN A 68 7.49 0.99 -21.40
C GLN A 68 7.05 -0.08 -22.42
N LYS A 69 6.06 -0.89 -22.07
CA LYS A 69 5.49 -1.94 -22.96
C LYS A 69 4.29 -1.47 -23.76
N ASP A 70 4.00 -0.17 -23.78
CA ASP A 70 2.83 0.41 -24.45
C ASP A 70 1.47 -0.21 -24.03
N ILE A 71 1.42 -0.79 -22.82
CA ILE A 71 0.17 -1.34 -22.28
C ILE A 71 -0.70 -0.22 -21.74
N ILE A 72 -0.08 0.83 -21.13
CA ILE A 72 -0.73 2.05 -20.67
C ILE A 72 -0.06 3.22 -21.38
N PRO A 73 -0.82 4.10 -22.04
CA PRO A 73 -0.27 5.36 -22.57
C PRO A 73 0.34 6.22 -21.47
N GLU A 74 1.49 6.85 -21.74
CA GLU A 74 2.26 7.67 -20.78
C GLU A 74 1.43 8.79 -20.12
N ASN A 75 0.51 9.39 -20.88
CA ASN A 75 -0.39 10.46 -20.43
C ASN A 75 -1.81 9.98 -20.13
N SER A 76 -1.97 8.71 -19.79
CA SER A 76 -3.26 8.13 -19.44
C SER A 76 -3.68 8.52 -18.02
N LEU A 77 -4.95 8.92 -17.85
CA LEU A 77 -5.57 9.09 -16.52
C LEU A 77 -5.46 7.82 -15.65
N ALA A 78 -5.35 6.64 -16.27
CA ALA A 78 -5.14 5.39 -15.56
C ALA A 78 -3.83 5.36 -14.75
N ILE A 79 -2.81 6.15 -15.12
CA ILE A 79 -1.57 6.26 -14.35
C ILE A 79 -1.83 6.98 -13.05
N GLU A 80 -2.57 8.10 -13.07
CA GLU A 80 -2.94 8.83 -11.87
C GLU A 80 -3.83 7.98 -10.95
N ASP A 81 -4.79 7.25 -11.53
CA ASP A 81 -5.71 6.38 -10.78
C ASP A 81 -5.00 5.22 -10.06
N LEU A 82 -3.89 4.71 -10.62
CA LEU A 82 -3.17 3.56 -10.10
C LEU A 82 -1.89 3.92 -9.32
N ASN A 83 -1.46 5.17 -9.36
CA ASN A 83 -0.21 5.61 -8.76
C ASN A 83 -0.38 5.96 -7.28
N THR A 84 0.13 5.10 -6.40
CA THR A 84 0.11 5.37 -4.96
C THR A 84 1.11 6.44 -4.54
N TYR A 85 2.23 6.60 -5.25
CA TYR A 85 3.28 7.55 -4.90
C TYR A 85 2.79 9.00 -4.90
N ILE A 86 2.07 9.44 -5.93
CA ILE A 86 1.53 10.80 -6.01
C ILE A 86 0.55 11.15 -4.88
N ARG A 87 0.18 10.19 -4.06
CA ARG A 87 -0.72 10.33 -2.91
C ARG A 87 0.03 10.22 -1.58
N THR A 88 1.17 9.53 -1.57
CA THR A 88 1.87 9.12 -0.34
C THR A 88 3.32 9.61 -0.23
N CYS A 89 3.88 10.29 -1.23
CA CYS A 89 5.30 10.60 -1.36
C CYS A 89 5.94 11.31 -0.16
N GLU A 90 5.19 12.11 0.59
CA GLU A 90 5.66 12.87 1.74
C GLU A 90 5.28 12.23 3.08
N MET A 91 4.60 11.10 3.05
CA MET A 91 4.09 10.46 4.26
C MET A 91 5.16 9.58 4.90
N LYS A 92 5.25 9.68 6.22
CA LYS A 92 6.09 8.78 7.01
C LYS A 92 5.42 7.39 7.13
N PRO A 93 6.21 6.32 7.36
CA PRO A 93 5.64 4.98 7.53
C PRO A 93 4.51 4.89 8.56
N GLU A 94 4.63 5.57 9.69
CA GLU A 94 3.61 5.60 10.73
C GLU A 94 2.29 6.26 10.26
N GLU A 95 2.37 7.28 9.42
CA GLU A 95 1.20 7.94 8.83
C GLU A 95 0.50 7.01 7.84
N LEU A 96 1.27 6.29 7.02
CA LEU A 96 0.76 5.28 6.08
C LEU A 96 0.07 4.12 6.82
N ILE A 97 0.64 3.66 7.93
CA ILE A 97 0.00 2.69 8.84
C ILE A 97 -1.35 3.21 9.34
N GLY A 98 -1.41 4.46 9.76
CA GLY A 98 -2.65 5.10 10.20
C GLY A 98 -3.73 5.16 9.11
N VAL A 99 -3.33 5.43 7.86
CA VAL A 99 -4.24 5.41 6.70
C VAL A 99 -4.83 4.02 6.49
N ILE A 100 -3.99 2.98 6.52
CA ILE A 100 -4.45 1.59 6.35
C ILE A 100 -5.41 1.20 7.47
N LYS A 101 -5.06 1.52 8.73
CA LYS A 101 -5.94 1.25 9.88
C LYS A 101 -7.31 1.92 9.70
N LYS A 102 -7.32 3.20 9.40
CA LYS A 102 -8.56 3.97 9.17
C LYS A 102 -9.41 3.36 8.04
N TRP A 103 -8.76 2.90 6.98
CA TRP A 103 -9.46 2.23 5.88
C TRP A 103 -10.07 0.90 6.32
N CYS A 104 -9.34 0.08 7.11
CA CYS A 104 -9.85 -1.17 7.69
C CYS A 104 -11.05 -0.92 8.62
N ASP A 105 -10.97 0.09 9.47
CA ASP A 105 -12.05 0.46 10.39
C ASP A 105 -13.33 0.85 9.63
N ALA A 106 -13.18 1.50 8.47
CA ALA A 106 -14.30 1.87 7.58
C ALA A 106 -14.82 0.70 6.72
N ASN A 107 -14.02 -0.36 6.55
CA ASN A 107 -14.33 -1.51 5.69
C ASN A 107 -14.13 -2.86 6.41
N PRO A 108 -14.78 -3.11 7.56
CA PRO A 108 -14.50 -4.27 8.41
C PRO A 108 -14.78 -5.61 7.73
N ASN A 109 -15.68 -5.64 6.76
CA ASN A 109 -16.01 -6.83 5.98
C ASN A 109 -14.94 -7.23 4.94
N ARG A 110 -13.92 -6.39 4.72
CA ARG A 110 -12.83 -6.63 3.75
C ARG A 110 -11.50 -6.95 4.39
N THR A 111 -11.38 -6.91 5.71
CA THR A 111 -10.11 -7.12 6.43
C THR A 111 -9.57 -8.54 6.37
N HIS A 112 -10.35 -9.51 5.87
CA HIS A 112 -9.90 -10.86 5.55
C HIS A 112 -9.03 -10.93 4.29
N LEU A 113 -9.03 -9.89 3.46
CA LEU A 113 -8.22 -9.81 2.25
C LEU A 113 -6.74 -9.60 2.57
N MET A 114 -5.88 -9.85 1.59
CA MET A 114 -4.43 -9.67 1.73
C MET A 114 -4.07 -8.24 2.14
N PHE A 115 -3.16 -8.10 3.09
CA PHE A 115 -2.69 -6.81 3.60
C PHE A 115 -2.20 -5.88 2.48
N SER A 116 -1.41 -6.40 1.53
CA SER A 116 -0.89 -5.60 0.41
C SER A 116 -2.00 -5.01 -0.46
N PHE A 117 -3.05 -5.78 -0.72
CA PHE A 117 -4.21 -5.33 -1.48
C PHE A 117 -4.94 -4.20 -0.73
N ILE A 118 -5.19 -4.39 0.55
CA ILE A 118 -5.83 -3.40 1.42
C ILE A 118 -4.99 -2.13 1.53
N ALA A 119 -3.67 -2.25 1.69
CA ALA A 119 -2.77 -1.10 1.76
C ALA A 119 -2.83 -0.25 0.48
N ILE A 120 -2.83 -0.88 -0.70
CA ILE A 120 -2.94 -0.15 -1.96
C ILE A 120 -4.31 0.52 -2.10
N GLU A 121 -5.40 -0.17 -1.79
CA GLU A 121 -6.73 0.43 -1.82
C GLU A 121 -6.84 1.64 -0.88
N ALA A 122 -6.27 1.52 0.33
CA ALA A 122 -6.21 2.61 1.28
C ALA A 122 -5.43 3.81 0.74
N PHE A 123 -4.28 3.59 0.11
CA PHE A 123 -3.47 4.67 -0.48
C PHE A 123 -4.14 5.31 -1.69
N LEU A 124 -4.78 4.52 -2.56
CA LEU A 124 -5.52 5.05 -3.71
C LEU A 124 -6.77 5.84 -3.30
N SER A 125 -7.28 5.68 -2.08
CA SER A 125 -8.38 6.48 -1.54
C SER A 125 -7.95 7.89 -1.11
N LEU A 126 -6.64 8.15 -0.99
CA LEU A 126 -6.12 9.47 -0.64
C LEU A 126 -6.19 10.44 -1.84
N PRO A 127 -6.30 11.75 -1.58
CA PRO A 127 -6.22 12.75 -2.64
C PRO A 127 -4.82 12.79 -3.25
N ILE A 128 -4.75 13.15 -4.53
CA ILE A 128 -3.49 13.42 -5.23
C ILE A 128 -2.83 14.66 -4.62
N LYS A 129 -1.53 14.57 -4.33
CA LYS A 129 -0.72 15.68 -3.84
C LYS A 129 -0.02 16.36 -5.01
N GLN A 130 -0.29 17.64 -5.22
CA GLN A 130 0.26 18.40 -6.36
C GLN A 130 1.79 18.45 -6.39
N ASN A 131 2.41 18.49 -5.22
CA ASN A 131 3.88 18.50 -5.08
C ASN A 131 4.55 17.11 -5.28
N CYS A 132 3.77 16.08 -5.47
CA CYS A 132 4.25 14.74 -5.83
C CYS A 132 4.05 14.39 -7.30
N LEU A 133 3.42 15.28 -8.06
CA LEU A 133 3.38 15.19 -9.52
C LEU A 133 4.75 15.62 -10.04
N PHE A 134 5.39 14.78 -10.82
CA PHE A 134 6.62 15.15 -11.52
C PHE A 134 6.25 16.04 -12.70
N ASP A 135 6.97 17.16 -12.84
CA ASP A 135 6.95 18.03 -14.01
C ASP A 135 7.53 17.31 -15.24
#